data_0800f27a01add3bb69c0ceb7b3ca93ee
#
_entry.id   0800f27a01add3bb69c0ceb7b3ca93ee
#
_cell.length_a   1.000
_cell.length_b   1.000
_cell.length_c   1.000
_cell.angle_alpha   90.00
_cell.angle_beta   90.00
_cell.angle_gamma   90.00
#
_symmetry.space_group_name_H-M   'P 1'
#
loop_
_entity.id
_entity.type
_entity.pdbx_description
1 polymer ?
#
loop_
_entity_poly.entity_id
_entity_poly.type
_entity_poly.pdbx_seq_one_letter_code
_entity_poly.pdbx_strand_id
1 'polypeptide(L)'
;VVVGSDEVYSKEESEDSEDQEKPVTEEERQAAAALMAALTGGGGEDDLRSILMYGDVNEERSVEMIVGIISLSEQKPKEGQERIDDMKIYVSTYGGSADDMMAIYDIMRLAKDKCDIQTVGIGKVMSAGTLILAAGTKGKRKITKNCRVMIHAVSAGSVGPIHNLQNEMEEIQAIQDAYIRCLVQETDLTKRQLRKLLDQKVNIYLTAEEAVEYG
;
A
#
# COMPACT_ATOMS: atom_id res chain seq x y z
N VAL A 1 31.71 -31.22 32.09
CA VAL A 1 32.10 -32.47 31.43
C VAL A 1 31.74 -32.34 29.98
N VAL A 2 32.77 -32.22 29.14
CA VAL A 2 32.68 -32.21 27.68
C VAL A 2 32.62 -33.67 27.23
N VAL A 3 31.62 -34.00 26.39
CA VAL A 3 31.69 -35.22 25.59
C VAL A 3 31.32 -34.84 24.17
N GLY A 4 32.29 -34.99 23.28
CA GLY A 4 32.11 -34.86 21.86
C GLY A 4 31.57 -36.17 21.27
N SER A 5 30.89 -36.03 20.13
CA SER A 5 30.83 -37.07 19.11
C SER A 5 30.66 -36.39 17.74
N ASP A 6 31.64 -36.75 16.89
CA ASP A 6 31.73 -36.37 15.49
C ASP A 6 30.55 -36.96 14.69
N GLU A 7 29.78 -36.15 14.03
CA GLU A 7 28.99 -36.58 12.87
C GLU A 7 29.43 -35.80 11.64
N VAL A 8 29.97 -36.56 10.72
CA VAL A 8 30.40 -36.16 9.39
C VAL A 8 29.15 -35.95 8.55
N TYR A 9 28.85 -34.68 8.22
CA TYR A 9 27.84 -34.38 7.19
C TYR A 9 28.50 -34.52 5.83
N SER A 10 28.07 -35.52 5.08
CA SER A 10 28.35 -35.65 3.65
C SER A 10 27.60 -34.57 2.91
N LYS A 11 28.31 -33.79 2.08
CA LYS A 11 27.75 -32.90 1.08
C LYS A 11 26.96 -33.73 0.07
N GLU A 12 25.66 -33.62 0.07
CA GLU A 12 24.85 -33.90 -1.12
C GLU A 12 24.91 -32.67 -2.00
N GLU A 13 25.45 -32.84 -3.18
CA GLU A 13 25.40 -31.87 -4.26
C GLU A 13 23.95 -31.71 -4.69
N SER A 14 23.34 -30.57 -4.36
CA SER A 14 22.07 -30.17 -4.94
C SER A 14 22.33 -29.79 -6.40
N GLU A 15 21.82 -30.58 -7.32
CA GLU A 15 21.68 -30.21 -8.72
C GLU A 15 20.80 -28.95 -8.78
N ASP A 16 21.40 -27.81 -9.12
CA ASP A 16 20.71 -26.59 -9.52
C ASP A 16 19.91 -26.91 -10.78
N SER A 17 18.62 -27.18 -10.63
CA SER A 17 17.68 -27.08 -11.73
C SER A 17 17.48 -25.61 -12.02
N GLU A 18 18.20 -25.09 -13.01
CA GLU A 18 17.86 -23.83 -13.67
C GLU A 18 16.46 -24.00 -14.28
N ASP A 19 15.43 -23.56 -13.58
CA ASP A 19 14.12 -23.32 -14.15
C ASP A 19 14.27 -22.18 -15.16
N GLN A 20 14.60 -22.52 -16.40
CA GLN A 20 14.53 -21.62 -17.53
C GLN A 20 13.03 -21.30 -17.74
N GLU A 21 12.60 -20.13 -17.30
CA GLU A 21 11.30 -19.57 -17.65
C GLU A 21 11.14 -19.65 -19.17
N LYS A 22 10.23 -20.51 -19.62
CA LYS A 22 9.89 -20.61 -21.04
C LYS A 22 9.35 -19.25 -21.48
N PRO A 23 9.85 -18.70 -22.61
CA PRO A 23 9.32 -17.44 -23.10
C PRO A 23 7.82 -17.57 -23.36
N VAL A 24 7.04 -16.64 -22.77
CA VAL A 24 5.59 -16.56 -22.94
C VAL A 24 5.26 -16.50 -24.43
N THR A 25 4.49 -17.43 -24.92
CA THR A 25 4.13 -17.53 -26.33
C THR A 25 3.19 -16.38 -26.74
N GLU A 26 3.15 -16.07 -28.04
CA GLU A 26 2.23 -15.04 -28.56
C GLU A 26 0.75 -15.42 -28.30
N GLU A 27 0.42 -16.70 -28.32
CA GLU A 27 -0.93 -17.20 -27.98
C GLU A 27 -1.26 -16.97 -26.50
N GLU A 28 -0.30 -17.17 -25.58
CA GLU A 28 -0.48 -16.90 -24.15
C GLU A 28 -0.63 -15.39 -23.89
N ARG A 29 0.11 -14.54 -24.60
CA ARG A 29 -0.05 -13.08 -24.54
C ARG A 29 -1.40 -12.63 -25.05
N GLN A 30 -1.87 -13.21 -26.16
CA GLN A 30 -3.18 -12.89 -26.71
C GLN A 30 -4.31 -13.40 -25.80
N ALA A 31 -4.15 -14.59 -25.22
CA ALA A 31 -5.11 -15.12 -24.25
C ALA A 31 -5.17 -14.26 -22.95
N ALA A 32 -4.00 -13.82 -22.46
CA ALA A 32 -3.94 -12.91 -21.31
C ALA A 32 -4.56 -11.53 -21.63
N ALA A 33 -4.29 -10.99 -22.84
CA ALA A 33 -4.88 -9.72 -23.30
C ALA A 33 -6.41 -9.86 -23.48
N ALA A 34 -6.89 -10.98 -24.02
CA ALA A 34 -8.32 -11.26 -24.16
C ALA A 34 -9.02 -11.46 -22.81
N LEU A 35 -8.35 -12.13 -21.85
CA LEU A 35 -8.83 -12.28 -20.50
C LEU A 35 -8.89 -10.92 -19.76
N MET A 36 -7.84 -10.11 -19.89
CA MET A 36 -7.83 -8.74 -19.35
C MET A 36 -8.93 -7.88 -19.98
N ALA A 37 -9.13 -7.96 -21.30
CA ALA A 37 -10.23 -7.26 -21.99
C ALA A 37 -11.61 -7.75 -21.52
N ALA A 38 -11.78 -9.04 -21.28
CA ALA A 38 -13.01 -9.61 -20.74
C ALA A 38 -13.25 -9.22 -19.26
N LEU A 39 -12.19 -9.16 -18.45
CA LEU A 39 -12.25 -8.72 -17.05
C LEU A 39 -12.44 -7.20 -16.90
N THR A 40 -11.94 -6.41 -17.88
CA THR A 40 -12.15 -4.96 -17.94
C THR A 40 -13.42 -4.56 -18.68
N GLY A 41 -14.26 -5.54 -19.09
CA GLY A 41 -15.55 -5.25 -19.73
C GLY A 41 -15.37 -4.58 -21.09
N GLY A 42 -14.79 -5.27 -22.07
CA GLY A 42 -14.68 -4.78 -23.43
C GLY A 42 -16.06 -4.52 -24.03
N GLY A 43 -16.51 -3.28 -24.01
CA GLY A 43 -17.70 -2.83 -24.73
C GLY A 43 -18.79 -2.22 -23.86
N GLY A 44 -18.55 -1.06 -23.31
CA GLY A 44 -19.55 -0.15 -22.71
C GLY A 44 -18.87 1.09 -22.17
N GLU A 45 -19.40 2.25 -22.45
CA GLU A 45 -18.83 3.58 -22.14
C GLU A 45 -18.69 3.94 -20.65
N ASP A 46 -18.80 2.97 -19.73
CA ASP A 46 -18.44 3.14 -18.32
C ASP A 46 -16.98 2.72 -18.12
N ASP A 47 -16.05 3.63 -18.35
CA ASP A 47 -14.65 3.46 -18.01
C ASP A 47 -14.52 2.99 -16.56
N LEU A 48 -13.98 1.75 -16.37
CA LEU A 48 -13.73 1.20 -15.05
C LEU A 48 -12.64 2.02 -14.34
N ARG A 49 -13.06 3.02 -13.59
CA ARG A 49 -12.17 3.92 -12.85
C ARG A 49 -11.86 3.38 -11.46
N SER A 50 -11.36 2.13 -11.42
CA SER A 50 -11.09 1.43 -10.16
C SER A 50 -9.72 0.80 -10.16
N ILE A 51 -8.99 0.95 -9.05
CA ILE A 51 -7.68 0.35 -8.78
C ILE A 51 -7.82 -0.55 -7.56
N LEU A 52 -7.17 -1.72 -7.59
CA LEU A 52 -7.10 -2.64 -6.45
C LEU A 52 -5.68 -2.66 -5.89
N MET A 53 -5.54 -2.18 -4.67
CA MET A 53 -4.34 -2.33 -3.85
C MET A 53 -4.52 -3.54 -2.95
N TYR A 54 -3.95 -4.69 -3.33
CA TYR A 54 -4.03 -5.94 -2.59
C TYR A 54 -2.64 -6.55 -2.39
N GLY A 55 -2.33 -6.98 -1.16
CA GLY A 55 -1.03 -7.52 -0.80
C GLY A 55 -0.13 -6.50 -0.12
N ASP A 56 1.19 -6.74 -0.10
CA ASP A 56 2.15 -5.90 0.59
C ASP A 56 2.43 -4.59 -0.16
N VAL A 57 2.70 -3.54 0.60
CA VAL A 57 3.19 -2.25 0.05
C VAL A 57 4.68 -2.41 -0.23
N ASN A 58 5.03 -2.56 -1.49
CA ASN A 58 6.38 -2.74 -2.00
C ASN A 58 6.55 -2.00 -3.33
N GLU A 59 7.76 -1.97 -3.86
CA GLU A 59 8.11 -1.24 -5.08
C GLU A 59 7.22 -1.65 -6.28
N GLU A 60 7.04 -2.95 -6.52
CA GLU A 60 6.24 -3.46 -7.63
C GLU A 60 4.78 -2.97 -7.55
N ARG A 61 4.17 -3.15 -6.37
CA ARG A 61 2.78 -2.74 -6.14
C ARG A 61 2.61 -1.23 -6.17
N SER A 62 3.62 -0.49 -5.73
CA SER A 62 3.62 0.98 -5.76
C SER A 62 3.68 1.52 -7.18
N VAL A 63 4.51 0.92 -8.05
CA VAL A 63 4.55 1.27 -9.48
C VAL A 63 3.19 1.04 -10.14
N GLU A 64 2.53 -0.11 -9.90
CA GLU A 64 1.20 -0.40 -10.44
C GLU A 64 0.16 0.65 -9.98
N MET A 65 0.18 0.98 -8.70
CA MET A 65 -0.72 1.98 -8.13
C MET A 65 -0.49 3.37 -8.72
N ILE A 66 0.77 3.82 -8.77
CA ILE A 66 1.16 5.14 -9.28
C ILE A 66 0.77 5.26 -10.75
N VAL A 67 1.10 4.28 -11.58
CA VAL A 67 0.74 4.26 -13.00
C VAL A 67 -0.78 4.29 -13.19
N GLY A 68 -1.50 3.49 -12.41
CA GLY A 68 -2.96 3.48 -12.44
C GLY A 68 -3.58 4.83 -12.07
N ILE A 69 -3.10 5.45 -10.98
CA ILE A 69 -3.58 6.77 -10.52
C ILE A 69 -3.27 7.84 -11.56
N ILE A 70 -2.05 7.88 -12.12
CA ILE A 70 -1.67 8.82 -13.18
C ILE A 70 -2.60 8.64 -14.38
N SER A 71 -2.72 7.40 -14.89
CA SER A 71 -3.52 7.10 -16.08
C SER A 71 -4.97 7.54 -15.93
N LEU A 72 -5.57 7.34 -14.74
CA LEU A 72 -6.95 7.75 -14.46
C LEU A 72 -7.09 9.27 -14.25
N SER A 73 -6.08 9.92 -13.66
CA SER A 73 -6.12 11.35 -13.38
C SER A 73 -5.76 12.24 -14.59
N GLU A 74 -5.14 11.69 -15.64
CA GLU A 74 -4.81 12.42 -16.87
C GLU A 74 -5.88 12.29 -17.97
N GLN A 75 -6.95 11.55 -17.73
CA GLN A 75 -8.07 11.48 -18.66
C GLN A 75 -8.76 12.85 -18.78
N LYS A 76 -9.49 13.05 -19.86
CA LYS A 76 -10.28 14.29 -20.05
C LYS A 76 -11.63 14.16 -19.34
N PRO A 77 -12.16 15.27 -18.80
CA PRO A 77 -13.56 15.32 -18.36
C PRO A 77 -14.50 14.90 -19.48
N LYS A 78 -15.60 14.26 -19.15
CA LYS A 78 -16.67 13.97 -20.10
C LYS A 78 -17.30 15.27 -20.60
N GLU A 79 -17.94 15.22 -21.77
CA GLU A 79 -18.58 16.38 -22.34
C GLU A 79 -19.60 17.01 -21.36
N GLY A 80 -19.46 18.31 -21.11
CA GLY A 80 -20.30 19.04 -20.16
C GLY A 80 -19.86 18.95 -18.68
N GLN A 81 -18.74 18.27 -18.36
CA GLN A 81 -18.18 18.22 -17.01
C GLN A 81 -16.94 19.12 -16.90
N GLU A 82 -16.78 19.76 -15.74
CA GLU A 82 -15.58 20.57 -15.42
C GLU A 82 -14.44 19.73 -14.84
N ARG A 83 -14.76 18.60 -14.21
CA ARG A 83 -13.80 17.69 -13.57
C ARG A 83 -13.97 16.27 -14.10
N ILE A 84 -12.89 15.51 -13.98
CA ILE A 84 -12.88 14.08 -14.28
C ILE A 84 -13.72 13.33 -13.24
N ASP A 85 -14.40 12.26 -13.66
CA ASP A 85 -15.14 11.38 -12.74
C ASP A 85 -14.25 10.83 -11.63
N ASP A 86 -14.83 10.55 -10.46
CA ASP A 86 -14.12 9.98 -9.32
C ASP A 86 -13.40 8.68 -9.70
N MET A 87 -12.22 8.46 -9.12
CA MET A 87 -11.60 7.13 -9.13
C MET A 87 -11.86 6.41 -7.81
N LYS A 88 -11.89 5.07 -7.85
CA LYS A 88 -12.01 4.22 -6.67
C LYS A 88 -10.73 3.46 -6.44
N ILE A 89 -10.28 3.40 -5.18
CA ILE A 89 -9.14 2.59 -4.76
C ILE A 89 -9.61 1.64 -3.66
N TYR A 90 -9.63 0.35 -3.97
CA TYR A 90 -9.90 -0.69 -2.99
C TYR A 90 -8.59 -1.07 -2.29
N VAL A 91 -8.59 -1.09 -0.96
CA VAL A 91 -7.38 -1.29 -0.16
C VAL A 91 -7.52 -2.52 0.72
N SER A 92 -6.62 -3.49 0.55
CA SER A 92 -6.50 -4.69 1.40
C SER A 92 -5.03 -5.07 1.55
N THR A 93 -4.40 -4.68 2.66
CA THR A 93 -2.96 -4.87 2.86
C THR A 93 -2.59 -5.05 4.33
N TYR A 94 -1.52 -5.79 4.59
CA TYR A 94 -0.84 -5.80 5.90
C TYR A 94 0.11 -4.60 6.09
N GLY A 95 0.36 -3.82 5.05
CA GLY A 95 1.32 -2.73 5.04
C GLY A 95 2.60 -3.11 4.29
N GLY A 96 3.71 -2.47 4.62
CA GLY A 96 5.01 -2.71 3.99
C GLY A 96 5.92 -1.50 4.05
N SER A 97 6.65 -1.23 2.96
CA SER A 97 7.63 -0.14 2.84
C SER A 97 7.01 1.24 3.10
N ALA A 98 7.67 2.02 3.96
CA ALA A 98 7.24 3.38 4.28
C ALA A 98 7.49 4.35 3.12
N ASP A 99 8.57 4.18 2.36
CA ASP A 99 8.91 5.02 1.22
C ASP A 99 7.90 4.81 0.09
N ASP A 100 7.54 3.56 -0.18
CA ASP A 100 6.52 3.20 -1.16
C ASP A 100 5.13 3.72 -0.76
N MET A 101 4.79 3.64 0.53
CA MET A 101 3.58 4.25 1.06
C MET A 101 3.54 5.75 0.81
N MET A 102 4.65 6.47 1.05
CA MET A 102 4.72 7.92 0.82
C MET A 102 4.61 8.25 -0.67
N ALA A 103 5.22 7.47 -1.55
CA ALA A 103 5.10 7.65 -3.00
C ALA A 103 3.65 7.51 -3.48
N ILE A 104 2.92 6.49 -2.99
CA ILE A 104 1.49 6.33 -3.27
C ILE A 104 0.68 7.50 -2.69
N TYR A 105 0.96 7.91 -1.45
CA TYR A 105 0.28 9.03 -0.81
C TYR A 105 0.44 10.32 -1.60
N ASP A 106 1.66 10.64 -2.01
CA ASP A 106 1.95 11.89 -2.73
C ASP A 106 1.27 11.92 -4.11
N ILE A 107 1.28 10.83 -4.86
CA ILE A 107 0.58 10.78 -6.15
C ILE A 107 -0.95 10.88 -5.97
N MET A 108 -1.51 10.28 -4.91
CA MET A 108 -2.93 10.47 -4.57
C MET A 108 -3.24 11.94 -4.28
N ARG A 109 -2.36 12.65 -3.57
CA ARG A 109 -2.52 14.08 -3.28
C ARG A 109 -2.54 14.91 -4.56
N LEU A 110 -1.61 14.65 -5.50
CA LEU A 110 -1.56 15.33 -6.80
C LEU A 110 -2.81 15.05 -7.64
N ALA A 111 -3.29 13.80 -7.64
CA ALA A 111 -4.48 13.43 -8.41
C ALA A 111 -5.76 14.08 -7.90
N LYS A 112 -5.85 14.42 -6.60
CA LYS A 112 -7.03 15.11 -6.02
C LYS A 112 -7.31 16.48 -6.59
N ASP A 113 -6.33 17.14 -7.21
CA ASP A 113 -6.54 18.41 -7.90
C ASP A 113 -7.41 18.23 -9.16
N LYS A 114 -7.44 17.03 -9.74
CA LYS A 114 -8.12 16.70 -11.00
C LYS A 114 -9.43 15.94 -10.80
N CYS A 115 -9.47 15.00 -9.89
CA CYS A 115 -10.66 14.19 -9.56
C CYS A 115 -10.68 13.80 -8.10
N ASP A 116 -11.84 13.45 -7.57
CA ASP A 116 -11.93 12.92 -6.23
C ASP A 116 -11.52 11.44 -6.19
N ILE A 117 -10.93 11.03 -5.09
CA ILE A 117 -10.51 9.65 -4.85
C ILE A 117 -11.40 9.03 -3.77
N GLN A 118 -12.20 8.05 -4.16
CA GLN A 118 -12.95 7.22 -3.24
C GLN A 118 -12.08 6.04 -2.81
N THR A 119 -11.70 5.95 -1.53
CA THR A 119 -11.01 4.77 -0.98
C THR A 119 -11.99 3.84 -0.29
N VAL A 120 -11.78 2.53 -0.41
CA VAL A 120 -12.62 1.49 0.18
C VAL A 120 -11.74 0.44 0.88
N GLY A 121 -11.73 0.45 2.21
CA GLY A 121 -11.03 -0.58 3.00
C GLY A 121 -11.80 -1.89 3.00
N ILE A 122 -11.14 -2.99 2.63
CA ILE A 122 -11.71 -4.34 2.58
C ILE A 122 -10.84 -5.36 3.32
N GLY A 123 -11.45 -6.18 4.16
CA GLY A 123 -10.81 -7.25 4.92
C GLY A 123 -9.77 -6.76 5.92
N LYS A 124 -8.64 -6.23 5.46
CA LYS A 124 -7.55 -5.73 6.30
C LYS A 124 -6.90 -4.47 5.70
N VAL A 125 -6.68 -3.47 6.54
CA VAL A 125 -5.95 -2.25 6.19
C VAL A 125 -5.00 -1.92 7.35
N MET A 126 -3.74 -2.30 7.20
CA MET A 126 -2.79 -2.27 8.31
C MET A 126 -1.55 -1.45 7.95
N SER A 127 -0.93 -0.82 8.97
CA SER A 127 0.35 -0.13 8.84
C SER A 127 0.32 0.92 7.72
N ALA A 128 1.18 0.80 6.70
CA ALA A 128 1.21 1.66 5.52
C ALA A 128 -0.17 1.81 4.84
N GLY A 129 -0.98 0.74 4.82
CA GLY A 129 -2.33 0.77 4.24
C GLY A 129 -3.26 1.77 4.91
N THR A 130 -3.05 2.06 6.19
CA THR A 130 -3.88 3.01 6.94
C THR A 130 -3.80 4.42 6.35
N LEU A 131 -2.59 4.88 6.00
CA LEU A 131 -2.42 6.17 5.36
C LEU A 131 -3.00 6.18 3.94
N ILE A 132 -2.83 5.09 3.17
CA ILE A 132 -3.40 4.97 1.82
C ILE A 132 -4.94 5.05 1.88
N LEU A 133 -5.57 4.36 2.84
CA LEU A 133 -7.03 4.46 3.05
C LEU A 133 -7.44 5.89 3.42
N ALA A 134 -6.73 6.50 4.37
CA ALA A 134 -7.00 7.85 4.85
C ALA A 134 -6.77 8.93 3.77
N ALA A 135 -5.90 8.65 2.79
CA ALA A 135 -5.59 9.58 1.69
C ALA A 135 -6.74 9.78 0.69
N GLY A 136 -7.83 9.04 0.75
CA GLY A 136 -9.04 9.30 -0.02
C GLY A 136 -9.62 10.70 0.25
N THR A 137 -10.44 11.21 -0.67
CA THR A 137 -11.14 12.49 -0.50
C THR A 137 -12.05 12.41 0.72
N LYS A 138 -11.98 13.41 1.61
CA LYS A 138 -12.83 13.48 2.80
C LYS A 138 -14.31 13.41 2.42
N GLY A 139 -15.07 12.56 3.13
CA GLY A 139 -16.47 12.26 2.82
C GLY A 139 -16.67 11.17 1.76
N LYS A 140 -15.61 10.75 1.04
CA LYS A 140 -15.68 9.67 0.04
C LYS A 140 -14.90 8.40 0.47
N ARG A 141 -14.36 8.39 1.68
CA ARG A 141 -13.69 7.22 2.26
C ARG A 141 -14.72 6.23 2.81
N LYS A 142 -14.52 4.96 2.56
CA LYS A 142 -15.40 3.87 2.97
C LYS A 142 -14.61 2.72 3.56
N ILE A 143 -15.27 1.95 4.42
CA ILE A 143 -14.71 0.72 4.99
C ILE A 143 -15.82 -0.32 5.09
N THR A 144 -15.51 -1.57 4.75
CA THR A 144 -16.47 -2.66 4.91
C THR A 144 -16.56 -3.12 6.36
N LYS A 145 -17.73 -3.58 6.79
CA LYS A 145 -18.04 -3.96 8.17
C LYS A 145 -17.02 -4.92 8.81
N ASN A 146 -16.49 -5.86 8.02
CA ASN A 146 -15.56 -6.87 8.52
C ASN A 146 -14.08 -6.47 8.35
N CYS A 147 -13.80 -5.27 7.87
CA CYS A 147 -12.44 -4.79 7.69
C CYS A 147 -11.82 -4.44 9.05
N ARG A 148 -10.57 -4.86 9.26
CA ARG A 148 -9.77 -4.51 10.43
C ARG A 148 -8.69 -3.52 10.04
N VAL A 149 -8.57 -2.45 10.80
CA VAL A 149 -7.49 -1.47 10.64
C VAL A 149 -6.47 -1.68 11.75
N MET A 150 -5.18 -1.50 11.43
CA MET A 150 -4.12 -1.57 12.44
C MET A 150 -3.12 -0.43 12.24
N ILE A 151 -2.85 0.27 13.32
CA ILE A 151 -1.87 1.36 13.39
C ILE A 151 -0.74 0.95 14.33
N HIS A 152 0.49 1.19 13.94
CA HIS A 152 1.68 1.01 14.78
C HIS A 152 2.76 2.03 14.43
N ALA A 153 3.76 2.18 15.30
CA ALA A 153 4.93 2.98 15.00
C ALA A 153 5.77 2.35 13.87
N VAL A 154 6.49 3.18 13.12
CA VAL A 154 7.44 2.70 12.11
C VAL A 154 8.43 1.75 12.78
N SER A 155 8.62 0.59 12.18
CA SER A 155 9.59 -0.41 12.61
C SER A 155 10.67 -0.57 11.55
N ALA A 156 11.91 -0.57 11.98
CA ALA A 156 13.07 -0.79 11.12
C ALA A 156 14.14 -1.57 11.89
N GLY A 157 15.06 -2.17 11.16
CA GLY A 157 16.26 -2.80 11.71
C GLY A 157 17.45 -2.41 10.86
N SER A 158 18.59 -2.15 11.52
CA SER A 158 19.81 -1.82 10.83
C SER A 158 21.03 -2.44 11.53
N VAL A 159 22.05 -2.73 10.73
CA VAL A 159 23.34 -3.26 11.19
C VAL A 159 24.45 -2.51 10.46
N GLY A 160 25.37 -1.94 11.21
CA GLY A 160 26.48 -1.21 10.61
C GLY A 160 27.36 -0.45 11.61
N PRO A 161 28.31 0.37 11.13
CA PRO A 161 29.10 1.27 11.97
C PRO A 161 28.21 2.23 12.76
N ILE A 162 28.64 2.61 13.97
CA ILE A 162 27.83 3.41 14.90
C ILE A 162 27.30 4.71 14.31
N HIS A 163 28.09 5.38 13.49
CA HIS A 163 27.66 6.63 12.85
C HIS A 163 26.55 6.42 11.81
N ASN A 164 26.60 5.31 11.08
CA ASN A 164 25.52 4.95 10.14
C ASN A 164 24.23 4.62 10.89
N LEU A 165 24.34 3.88 12.01
CA LEU A 165 23.17 3.56 12.84
C LEU A 165 22.51 4.82 13.42
N GLN A 166 23.32 5.84 13.78
CA GLN A 166 22.79 7.13 14.23
C GLN A 166 22.02 7.85 13.11
N ASN A 167 22.60 7.96 11.92
CA ASN A 167 21.95 8.59 10.77
C ASN A 167 20.66 7.88 10.37
N GLU A 168 20.66 6.55 10.39
CA GLU A 168 19.46 5.75 10.09
C GLU A 168 18.37 5.93 11.16
N MET A 169 18.75 6.06 12.42
CA MET A 169 17.79 6.34 13.49
C MET A 169 17.13 7.72 13.29
N GLU A 170 17.87 8.71 12.87
CA GLU A 170 17.33 10.05 12.55
C GLU A 170 16.36 9.97 11.35
N GLU A 171 16.70 9.20 10.31
CA GLU A 171 15.83 8.99 9.14
C GLU A 171 14.55 8.24 9.51
N ILE A 172 14.64 7.16 10.29
CA ILE A 172 13.46 6.44 10.79
C ILE A 172 12.54 7.38 11.58
N GLN A 173 13.11 8.24 12.40
CA GLN A 173 12.35 9.25 13.16
C GLN A 173 11.69 10.28 12.21
N ALA A 174 12.36 10.69 11.15
CA ALA A 174 11.82 11.61 10.14
C ALA A 174 10.64 10.99 9.40
N ILE A 175 10.74 9.71 9.02
CA ILE A 175 9.66 8.91 8.40
C ILE A 175 8.47 8.80 9.37
N GLN A 176 8.71 8.49 10.65
CA GLN A 176 7.67 8.42 11.69
C GLN A 176 6.93 9.75 11.83
N ASP A 177 7.67 10.87 11.87
CA ASP A 177 7.08 12.21 11.97
C ASP A 177 6.32 12.59 10.69
N ALA A 178 6.78 12.16 9.51
CA ALA A 178 6.06 12.34 8.24
C ALA A 178 4.74 11.57 8.25
N TYR A 179 4.76 10.30 8.64
CA TYR A 179 3.55 9.47 8.77
C TYR A 179 2.52 10.11 9.70
N ILE A 180 2.96 10.59 10.88
CA ILE A 180 2.09 11.29 11.82
C ILE A 180 1.50 12.57 11.20
N ARG A 181 2.31 13.37 10.50
CA ARG A 181 1.83 14.60 9.84
C ARG A 181 0.75 14.30 8.80
N CYS A 182 0.98 13.29 7.96
CA CYS A 182 0.04 12.87 6.92
C CYS A 182 -1.28 12.35 7.52
N LEU A 183 -1.22 11.50 8.54
CA LEU A 183 -2.43 11.02 9.22
C LEU A 183 -3.22 12.14 9.91
N VAL A 184 -2.55 13.10 10.56
CA VAL A 184 -3.22 14.29 11.13
C VAL A 184 -3.92 15.12 10.06
N GLN A 185 -3.32 15.24 8.89
CA GLN A 185 -3.90 15.99 7.77
C GLN A 185 -5.14 15.30 7.20
N GLU A 186 -5.11 13.97 7.11
CA GLU A 186 -6.15 13.19 6.46
C GLU A 186 -7.26 12.72 7.42
N THR A 187 -7.02 12.62 8.72
CA THR A 187 -8.00 12.12 9.72
C THR A 187 -8.43 13.22 10.68
N ASP A 188 -9.33 12.87 11.60
CA ASP A 188 -9.76 13.75 12.69
C ASP A 188 -8.90 13.58 13.95
N LEU A 189 -7.85 12.76 13.88
CA LEU A 189 -6.90 12.56 14.96
C LEU A 189 -5.94 13.75 15.10
N THR A 190 -5.79 14.23 16.32
CA THR A 190 -4.76 15.21 16.65
C THR A 190 -3.37 14.55 16.75
N LYS A 191 -2.32 15.34 16.51
CA LYS A 191 -0.91 14.90 16.70
C LYS A 191 -0.68 14.27 18.09
N ARG A 192 -1.30 14.82 19.13
CA ARG A 192 -1.20 14.31 20.50
C ARG A 192 -1.84 12.92 20.65
N GLN A 193 -3.01 12.71 20.07
CA GLN A 193 -3.71 11.41 20.09
C GLN A 193 -2.91 10.36 19.33
N LEU A 194 -2.45 10.67 18.11
CA LEU A 194 -1.62 9.77 17.31
C LEU A 194 -0.33 9.38 18.03
N ARG A 195 0.40 10.34 18.56
CA ARG A 195 1.60 10.05 19.34
C ARG A 195 1.29 9.16 20.54
N LYS A 196 0.23 9.44 21.29
CA LYS A 196 -0.18 8.59 22.42
C LYS A 196 -0.51 7.14 21.99
N LEU A 197 -1.11 6.95 20.82
CA LEU A 197 -1.38 5.61 20.28
C LEU A 197 -0.06 4.91 19.88
N LEU A 198 0.80 5.58 19.15
CA LEU A 198 2.06 5.01 18.65
C LEU A 198 3.09 4.75 19.75
N ASP A 199 3.12 5.59 20.80
CA ASP A 199 4.02 5.46 21.95
C ASP A 199 3.69 4.25 22.84
N GLN A 200 2.51 3.62 22.68
CA GLN A 200 2.16 2.39 23.39
C GLN A 200 3.06 1.20 23.00
N LYS A 201 3.82 1.31 21.90
CA LYS A 201 4.76 0.28 21.40
C LYS A 201 4.10 -1.07 21.10
N VAL A 202 2.81 -1.04 20.77
CA VAL A 202 2.02 -2.22 20.41
C VAL A 202 1.20 -1.92 19.15
N ASN A 203 0.74 -2.96 18.49
CA ASN A 203 -0.19 -2.83 17.39
C ASN A 203 -1.58 -2.44 17.92
N ILE A 204 -2.12 -1.33 17.44
CA ILE A 204 -3.46 -0.85 17.79
C ILE A 204 -4.43 -1.29 16.70
N TYR A 205 -5.30 -2.24 17.04
CA TYR A 205 -6.31 -2.75 16.13
C TYR A 205 -7.64 -2.03 16.33
N LEU A 206 -8.22 -1.57 15.23
CA LEU A 206 -9.51 -0.89 15.19
C LEU A 206 -10.53 -1.73 14.43
N THR A 207 -11.77 -1.69 14.88
CA THR A 207 -12.94 -2.11 14.10
C THR A 207 -13.22 -1.11 12.98
N ALA A 208 -14.15 -1.45 12.07
CA ALA A 208 -14.58 -0.53 11.03
C ALA A 208 -15.23 0.72 11.63
N GLU A 209 -16.04 0.54 12.70
CA GLU A 209 -16.72 1.62 13.41
C GLU A 209 -15.72 2.56 14.09
N GLU A 210 -14.74 2.02 14.83
CA GLU A 210 -13.69 2.81 15.47
C GLU A 210 -12.82 3.57 14.44
N ALA A 211 -12.57 2.97 13.28
CA ALA A 211 -11.84 3.65 12.21
C ALA A 211 -12.63 4.83 11.62
N VAL A 212 -13.95 4.70 11.49
CA VAL A 212 -14.84 5.78 11.04
C VAL A 212 -14.88 6.93 12.04
N GLU A 213 -14.83 6.65 13.36
CA GLU A 213 -14.79 7.67 14.42
C GLU A 213 -13.51 8.54 14.34
N TYR A 214 -12.43 8.00 13.80
CA TYR A 214 -11.20 8.74 13.59
C TYR A 214 -11.12 9.48 12.23
N GLY A 215 -12.16 9.37 11.42
CA GLY A 215 -12.26 10.01 10.11
C GLY A 215 -11.70 9.14 9.00
#